data_70ebfe9c992b614b7722644bfad5f57e
#
_entry.id   70ebfe9c992b614b7722644bfad5f57e
#
_cell.length_a   1.000
_cell.length_b   1.000
_cell.length_c   1.000
_cell.angle_alpha   90.00
_cell.angle_beta   90.00
_cell.angle_gamma   90.00
#
_symmetry.space_group_name_H-M   'P 1'
#
loop_
_entity.id
_entity.type
_entity.pdbx_description
1 polymer ?
#
loop_
_entity_poly.entity_id
_entity_poly.type
_entity_poly.pdbx_seq_one_letter_code
_entity_poly.pdbx_strand_id
1 'polypeptide(L)'
;MEHQEILNRVDHTILTTTATWEQVKAVCDEGLAYSTASVCIPPRYVKKAADYVGNRLKICTVIGFPNGYSTPEVKVFETEDAIRNGADEIDMVINLGQAKSGDWEGVLSEIKAVKASCKGRILKVIVEACQLTQEEKVAACRVVSMSGADFIKTSTGFSTGGATVEDVKLFKDCLLYTSPSPRDRT
;
A
#
# COMPACT_ATOMS: atom_id res chain seq x y z
N MET A 1 -13.96 10.91 -17.61
CA MET A 1 -13.95 9.78 -16.66
C MET A 1 -15.21 9.90 -15.82
N GLU A 2 -16.07 8.89 -15.82
CA GLU A 2 -17.28 8.89 -15.00
C GLU A 2 -16.90 8.74 -13.50
N HIS A 3 -17.74 9.27 -12.60
CA HIS A 3 -17.47 9.22 -11.16
C HIS A 3 -17.23 7.78 -10.68
N GLN A 4 -17.96 6.81 -11.21
CA GLN A 4 -17.82 5.40 -10.84
C GLN A 4 -16.47 4.80 -11.26
N GLU A 5 -15.90 5.22 -12.40
CA GLU A 5 -14.56 4.78 -12.82
C GLU A 5 -13.46 5.24 -11.84
N ILE A 6 -13.65 6.41 -11.22
CA ILE A 6 -12.73 6.90 -10.16
C ILE A 6 -12.91 6.07 -8.91
N LEU A 7 -14.16 5.88 -8.44
CA LEU A 7 -14.45 5.14 -7.21
C LEU A 7 -13.94 3.69 -7.27
N ASN A 8 -14.05 3.04 -8.41
CA ASN A 8 -13.52 1.68 -8.64
C ASN A 8 -11.99 1.56 -8.51
N ARG A 9 -11.27 2.69 -8.37
CA ARG A 9 -9.81 2.75 -8.18
C ARG A 9 -9.41 3.25 -6.80
N VAL A 10 -10.37 3.60 -5.95
CA VAL A 10 -10.13 4.16 -4.62
C VAL A 10 -9.98 3.04 -3.60
N ASP A 11 -8.93 3.12 -2.77
CA ASP A 11 -8.84 2.41 -1.50
C ASP A 11 -9.51 3.30 -0.44
N HIS A 12 -10.77 3.02 -0.09
CA HIS A 12 -11.48 3.81 0.92
C HIS A 12 -10.90 3.54 2.31
N THR A 13 -10.35 4.56 2.97
CA THR A 13 -9.35 4.38 4.02
C THR A 13 -9.77 4.96 5.36
N ILE A 14 -9.58 4.18 6.42
CA ILE A 14 -9.55 4.64 7.81
C ILE A 14 -8.35 4.01 8.53
N LEU A 15 -7.37 4.84 8.93
CA LEU A 15 -6.13 4.39 9.59
C LEU A 15 -5.80 5.21 10.84
N THR A 16 -6.77 5.97 11.37
CA THR A 16 -6.55 6.72 12.61
C THR A 16 -6.25 5.76 13.77
N THR A 17 -5.36 6.18 14.67
CA THR A 17 -4.93 5.35 15.81
C THR A 17 -6.06 5.03 16.78
N THR A 18 -7.15 5.82 16.74
CA THR A 18 -8.33 5.68 17.60
C THR A 18 -9.52 5.03 16.86
N ALA A 19 -9.31 4.46 15.66
CA ALA A 19 -10.39 3.83 14.89
C ALA A 19 -11.10 2.74 15.71
N THR A 20 -12.43 2.85 15.80
CA THR A 20 -13.28 1.82 16.42
C THR A 20 -13.83 0.87 15.37
N TRP A 21 -14.37 -0.25 15.82
CA TRP A 21 -15.04 -1.18 14.90
C TRP A 21 -16.24 -0.55 14.18
N GLU A 22 -17.01 0.28 14.86
CA GLU A 22 -18.18 0.95 14.30
C GLU A 22 -17.78 1.85 13.14
N GLN A 23 -16.64 2.56 13.28
CA GLN A 23 -16.09 3.41 12.23
C GLN A 23 -15.55 2.57 11.05
N VAL A 24 -14.82 1.49 11.33
CA VAL A 24 -14.33 0.55 10.30
C VAL A 24 -15.50 -0.09 9.55
N LYS A 25 -16.55 -0.48 10.28
CA LYS A 25 -17.77 -1.03 9.67
C LYS A 25 -18.46 -0.03 8.74
N ALA A 26 -18.55 1.24 9.16
CA ALA A 26 -19.11 2.31 8.32
C ALA A 26 -18.32 2.47 7.01
N VAL A 27 -16.98 2.47 7.07
CA VAL A 27 -16.11 2.49 5.88
C VAL A 27 -16.34 1.26 4.99
N CYS A 28 -16.54 0.08 5.56
CA CYS A 28 -16.91 -1.11 4.79
C CYS A 28 -18.28 -0.97 4.10
N ASP A 29 -19.28 -0.44 4.81
CA ASP A 29 -20.61 -0.19 4.25
C ASP A 29 -20.57 0.81 3.09
N GLU A 30 -19.79 1.89 3.23
CA GLU A 30 -19.55 2.88 2.16
C GLU A 30 -18.80 2.25 0.99
N GLY A 31 -17.76 1.46 1.25
CA GLY A 31 -17.00 0.74 0.22
C GLY A 31 -17.90 -0.19 -0.61
N LEU A 32 -18.83 -0.88 0.03
CA LEU A 32 -19.84 -1.72 -0.63
C LEU A 32 -20.83 -0.87 -1.45
N ALA A 33 -21.32 0.22 -0.86
CA ALA A 33 -22.32 1.09 -1.50
C ALA A 33 -21.78 1.78 -2.75
N TYR A 34 -20.53 2.23 -2.71
CA TYR A 34 -19.88 2.95 -3.81
C TYR A 34 -19.00 2.08 -4.70
N SER A 35 -18.92 0.78 -4.44
CA SER A 35 -18.10 -0.17 -5.21
C SER A 35 -16.64 0.28 -5.33
N THR A 36 -16.01 0.62 -4.20
CA THR A 36 -14.60 1.02 -4.18
C THR A 36 -13.67 -0.17 -4.50
N ALA A 37 -12.43 0.09 -4.92
CA ALA A 37 -11.46 -0.96 -5.23
C ALA A 37 -11.19 -1.85 -4.01
N SER A 38 -11.02 -1.22 -2.86
CA SER A 38 -10.83 -1.85 -1.55
C SER A 38 -11.27 -0.93 -0.42
N VAL A 39 -11.25 -1.45 0.80
CA VAL A 39 -11.17 -0.63 2.02
C VAL A 39 -9.83 -0.88 2.70
N CYS A 40 -9.12 0.19 3.07
CA CYS A 40 -7.84 0.11 3.76
C CYS A 40 -8.05 0.43 5.25
N ILE A 41 -7.78 -0.56 6.10
CA ILE A 41 -8.15 -0.54 7.51
C ILE A 41 -6.99 -0.99 8.42
N PRO A 42 -7.01 -0.66 9.73
CA PRO A 42 -5.97 -1.11 10.64
C PRO A 42 -5.91 -2.65 10.74
N PRO A 43 -4.72 -3.26 10.85
CA PRO A 43 -4.52 -4.72 10.85
C PRO A 43 -5.40 -5.46 11.87
N ARG A 44 -5.64 -4.85 13.04
CA ARG A 44 -6.47 -5.40 14.11
C ARG A 44 -7.89 -5.78 13.65
N TYR A 45 -8.41 -5.10 12.64
CA TYR A 45 -9.79 -5.28 12.19
C TYR A 45 -9.94 -6.15 10.94
N VAL A 46 -8.84 -6.58 10.32
CA VAL A 46 -8.85 -7.33 9.05
C VAL A 46 -9.74 -8.56 9.14
N LYS A 47 -9.56 -9.43 10.14
CA LYS A 47 -10.37 -10.65 10.29
C LYS A 47 -11.86 -10.34 10.40
N LYS A 48 -12.20 -9.36 11.24
CA LYS A 48 -13.61 -8.99 11.48
C LYS A 48 -14.25 -8.35 10.24
N ALA A 49 -13.48 -7.52 9.50
CA ALA A 49 -13.94 -6.91 8.27
C ALA A 49 -14.10 -7.95 7.15
N ALA A 50 -13.12 -8.85 6.98
CA ALA A 50 -13.20 -9.93 5.99
C ALA A 50 -14.45 -10.82 6.23
N ASP A 51 -14.72 -11.20 7.48
CA ASP A 51 -15.92 -11.95 7.83
C ASP A 51 -17.21 -11.16 7.56
N TYR A 52 -17.18 -9.82 7.76
CA TYR A 52 -18.33 -8.96 7.55
C TYR A 52 -18.65 -8.73 6.07
N VAL A 53 -17.66 -8.41 5.24
CA VAL A 53 -17.89 -8.10 3.83
C VAL A 53 -17.94 -9.36 2.95
N GLY A 54 -17.31 -10.46 3.37
CA GLY A 54 -17.13 -11.67 2.56
C GLY A 54 -16.39 -11.36 1.27
N ASN A 55 -16.83 -11.94 0.15
CA ASN A 55 -16.20 -11.74 -1.17
C ASN A 55 -16.69 -10.49 -1.92
N ARG A 56 -17.51 -9.64 -1.28
CA ARG A 56 -18.14 -8.50 -1.94
C ARG A 56 -17.26 -7.26 -2.03
N LEU A 57 -16.20 -7.19 -1.21
CA LEU A 57 -15.29 -6.05 -1.15
C LEU A 57 -13.91 -6.54 -0.74
N LYS A 58 -12.86 -5.98 -1.36
CA LYS A 58 -11.46 -6.29 -1.02
C LYS A 58 -11.04 -5.61 0.27
N ILE A 59 -10.27 -6.31 1.09
CA ILE A 59 -9.67 -5.77 2.31
C ILE A 59 -8.19 -5.50 2.06
N CYS A 60 -7.82 -4.24 2.17
CA CYS A 60 -6.44 -3.78 2.24
C CYS A 60 -6.05 -3.50 3.69
N THR A 61 -4.80 -3.72 4.04
CA THR A 61 -4.25 -3.28 5.33
C THR A 61 -2.80 -2.87 5.20
N VAL A 62 -2.27 -2.26 6.26
CA VAL A 62 -0.92 -1.68 6.30
C VAL A 62 0.02 -2.52 7.14
N ILE A 63 1.32 -2.53 6.78
CA ILE A 63 2.40 -3.18 7.53
C ILE A 63 3.61 -2.26 7.64
N GLY A 64 4.37 -2.36 8.74
CA GLY A 64 5.46 -1.45 9.05
C GLY A 64 5.03 0.01 9.14
N PHE A 65 3.77 0.25 9.40
CA PHE A 65 3.10 1.53 9.20
C PHE A 65 2.96 2.33 10.52
N PRO A 66 3.08 3.68 10.49
CA PRO A 66 3.39 4.50 9.30
C PRO A 66 4.89 4.75 9.09
N ASN A 67 5.76 4.31 9.99
CA ASN A 67 7.15 4.76 10.08
C ASN A 67 8.15 3.98 9.18
N GLY A 68 7.83 2.77 8.78
CA GLY A 68 8.66 1.94 7.90
C GLY A 68 9.92 1.33 8.52
N TYR A 69 10.27 1.62 9.78
CA TYR A 69 11.54 1.24 10.41
C TYR A 69 11.53 -0.12 11.14
N SER A 70 10.45 -0.88 11.06
CA SER A 70 10.45 -2.27 11.55
C SER A 70 11.42 -3.13 10.76
N THR A 71 11.94 -4.19 11.37
CA THR A 71 12.83 -5.11 10.65
C THR A 71 12.08 -5.85 9.55
N PRO A 72 12.77 -6.32 8.50
CA PRO A 72 12.14 -7.09 7.41
C PRO A 72 11.36 -8.31 7.92
N GLU A 73 11.89 -9.03 8.92
CA GLU A 73 11.23 -10.20 9.51
C GLU A 73 9.90 -9.83 10.18
N VAL A 74 9.83 -8.68 10.86
CA VAL A 74 8.60 -8.18 11.46
C VAL A 74 7.58 -7.85 10.38
N LYS A 75 7.98 -7.15 9.30
CA LYS A 75 7.08 -6.84 8.19
C LYS A 75 6.57 -8.09 7.46
N VAL A 76 7.42 -9.10 7.29
CA VAL A 76 7.02 -10.40 6.75
C VAL A 76 5.99 -11.06 7.66
N PHE A 77 6.22 -11.10 8.97
CA PHE A 77 5.27 -11.65 9.94
C PHE A 77 3.92 -10.92 9.92
N GLU A 78 3.94 -9.59 9.94
CA GLU A 78 2.72 -8.76 9.82
C GLU A 78 1.95 -9.08 8.53
N THR A 79 2.66 -9.25 7.41
CA THR A 79 2.07 -9.61 6.11
C THR A 79 1.40 -10.97 6.16
N GLU A 80 2.08 -11.98 6.69
CA GLU A 80 1.54 -13.33 6.81
C GLU A 80 0.32 -13.38 7.74
N ASP A 81 0.35 -12.62 8.83
CA ASP A 81 -0.78 -12.50 9.75
C ASP A 81 -1.97 -11.81 9.08
N ALA A 82 -1.75 -10.70 8.38
CA ALA A 82 -2.79 -9.98 7.67
C ALA A 82 -3.48 -10.87 6.62
N ILE A 83 -2.71 -11.63 5.84
CA ILE A 83 -3.23 -12.54 4.82
C ILE A 83 -4.02 -13.70 5.46
N ARG A 84 -3.51 -14.28 6.53
CA ARG A 84 -4.20 -15.33 7.29
C ARG A 84 -5.54 -14.86 7.85
N ASN A 85 -5.62 -13.56 8.18
CA ASN A 85 -6.83 -12.90 8.65
C ASN A 85 -7.78 -12.44 7.52
N GLY A 86 -7.40 -12.59 6.25
CA GLY A 86 -8.28 -12.32 5.11
C GLY A 86 -7.98 -11.03 4.34
N ALA A 87 -6.79 -10.44 4.50
CA ALA A 87 -6.37 -9.33 3.65
C ALA A 87 -6.15 -9.79 2.19
N ASP A 88 -6.67 -9.03 1.25
CA ASP A 88 -6.49 -9.19 -0.20
C ASP A 88 -5.32 -8.36 -0.72
N GLU A 89 -5.05 -7.23 -0.08
CA GLU A 89 -4.03 -6.27 -0.48
C GLU A 89 -3.23 -5.79 0.73
N ILE A 90 -1.94 -5.56 0.53
CA ILE A 90 -0.99 -5.14 1.56
C ILE A 90 -0.32 -3.84 1.13
N ASP A 91 -0.37 -2.82 2.00
CA ASP A 91 0.35 -1.57 1.83
C ASP A 91 1.53 -1.54 2.81
N MET A 92 2.76 -1.69 2.31
CA MET A 92 3.97 -1.61 3.14
C MET A 92 4.62 -0.23 3.06
N VAL A 93 5.23 0.22 4.15
CA VAL A 93 6.12 1.39 4.14
C VAL A 93 7.57 0.92 4.06
N ILE A 94 8.37 1.51 3.15
CA ILE A 94 9.80 1.21 3.06
C ILE A 94 10.55 1.70 4.30
N ASN A 95 11.76 1.16 4.54
CA ASN A 95 12.65 1.73 5.54
C ASN A 95 13.28 3.04 4.99
N LEU A 96 12.73 4.17 5.44
CA LEU A 96 13.20 5.49 5.01
C LEU A 96 14.64 5.77 5.44
N GLY A 97 15.08 5.25 6.59
CA GLY A 97 16.46 5.39 7.04
C GLY A 97 17.46 4.73 6.09
N GLN A 98 17.15 3.53 5.60
CA GLN A 98 17.94 2.86 4.56
C GLN A 98 17.93 3.65 3.24
N ALA A 99 16.76 4.11 2.79
CA ALA A 99 16.65 4.95 1.60
C ALA A 99 17.51 6.23 1.71
N LYS A 100 17.46 6.92 2.85
CA LYS A 100 18.26 8.13 3.11
C LYS A 100 19.77 7.87 3.19
N SER A 101 20.18 6.67 3.61
CA SER A 101 21.60 6.27 3.61
C SER A 101 22.10 5.75 2.26
N GLY A 102 21.20 5.66 1.25
CA GLY A 102 21.52 5.12 -0.07
C GLY A 102 21.58 3.59 -0.15
N ASP A 103 21.15 2.89 0.90
CA ASP A 103 21.06 1.40 0.93
C ASP A 103 19.84 0.90 0.17
N TRP A 104 19.84 1.11 -1.15
CA TRP A 104 18.76 0.69 -2.03
C TRP A 104 18.70 -0.83 -2.24
N GLU A 105 19.81 -1.55 -2.03
CA GLU A 105 19.85 -3.01 -2.06
C GLU A 105 19.09 -3.59 -0.86
N GLY A 106 19.28 -3.03 0.33
CA GLY A 106 18.52 -3.39 1.53
C GLY A 106 17.03 -3.12 1.36
N VAL A 107 16.64 -1.95 0.81
CA VAL A 107 15.24 -1.62 0.51
C VAL A 107 14.65 -2.62 -0.49
N LEU A 108 15.37 -2.97 -1.57
CA LEU A 108 14.93 -3.95 -2.55
C LEU A 108 14.71 -5.34 -1.93
N SER A 109 15.66 -5.77 -1.11
CA SER A 109 15.59 -7.07 -0.41
C SER A 109 14.38 -7.16 0.51
N GLU A 110 14.12 -6.09 1.28
CA GLU A 110 12.94 -5.99 2.15
C GLU A 110 11.62 -6.12 1.34
N ILE A 111 11.47 -5.32 0.26
CA ILE A 111 10.25 -5.37 -0.56
C ILE A 111 10.05 -6.75 -1.17
N LYS A 112 11.13 -7.39 -1.67
CA LYS A 112 11.06 -8.76 -2.21
C LYS A 112 10.62 -9.79 -1.18
N ALA A 113 11.15 -9.70 0.04
CA ALA A 113 10.77 -10.61 1.13
C ALA A 113 9.28 -10.46 1.49
N VAL A 114 8.80 -9.22 1.60
CA VAL A 114 7.38 -8.93 1.84
C VAL A 114 6.52 -9.40 0.66
N LYS A 115 6.94 -9.14 -0.60
CA LYS A 115 6.19 -9.60 -1.79
C LYS A 115 6.06 -11.12 -1.84
N ALA A 116 7.12 -11.83 -1.52
CA ALA A 116 7.09 -13.29 -1.44
C ALA A 116 6.08 -13.80 -0.40
N SER A 117 5.99 -13.12 0.76
CA SER A 117 5.02 -13.46 1.81
C SER A 117 3.57 -13.10 1.47
N CYS A 118 3.34 -12.25 0.46
CA CYS A 118 1.99 -11.91 -0.02
C CYS A 118 1.26 -13.08 -0.71
N LYS A 119 1.96 -14.16 -1.09
CA LYS A 119 1.34 -15.37 -1.68
C LYS A 119 0.40 -15.07 -2.86
N GLY A 120 0.87 -14.20 -3.77
CA GLY A 120 0.12 -13.79 -4.97
C GLY A 120 -0.88 -12.66 -4.77
N ARG A 121 -1.03 -12.12 -3.56
CA ARG A 121 -1.85 -10.94 -3.31
C ARG A 121 -1.14 -9.66 -3.71
N ILE A 122 -1.90 -8.59 -3.84
CA ILE A 122 -1.40 -7.27 -4.22
C ILE A 122 -0.53 -6.71 -3.10
N LEU A 123 0.67 -6.24 -3.49
CA LEU A 123 1.56 -5.45 -2.65
C LEU A 123 1.68 -4.04 -3.21
N LYS A 124 1.36 -3.03 -2.40
CA LYS A 124 1.60 -1.62 -2.69
C LYS A 124 2.70 -1.10 -1.78
N VAL A 125 3.69 -0.41 -2.35
CA VAL A 125 4.88 0.06 -1.65
C VAL A 125 4.80 1.56 -1.44
N ILE A 126 4.64 1.99 -0.18
CA ILE A 126 4.62 3.38 0.22
C ILE A 126 6.06 3.86 0.37
N VAL A 127 6.47 4.83 -0.44
CA VAL A 127 7.83 5.38 -0.44
C VAL A 127 7.95 6.69 0.36
N GLU A 128 6.84 7.26 0.86
CA GLU A 128 6.76 8.53 1.60
C GLU A 128 7.49 9.66 0.85
N ALA A 129 7.01 9.97 -0.34
CA ALA A 129 7.66 10.84 -1.32
C ALA A 129 8.03 12.23 -0.76
N CYS A 130 7.26 12.77 0.20
CA CYS A 130 7.55 14.06 0.81
C CYS A 130 8.85 14.08 1.65
N GLN A 131 9.39 12.91 2.00
CA GLN A 131 10.64 12.76 2.74
C GLN A 131 11.85 12.52 1.82
N LEU A 132 11.63 12.34 0.51
CA LEU A 132 12.66 11.98 -0.45
C LEU A 132 13.05 13.16 -1.36
N THR A 133 14.34 13.25 -1.70
CA THR A 133 14.81 14.11 -2.79
C THR A 133 14.34 13.57 -4.14
N GLN A 134 14.53 14.35 -5.20
CA GLN A 134 14.14 13.93 -6.56
C GLN A 134 14.93 12.68 -7.00
N GLU A 135 16.23 12.63 -6.70
CA GLU A 135 17.09 11.49 -7.01
C GLU A 135 16.67 10.24 -6.22
N GLU A 136 16.33 10.42 -4.93
CA GLU A 136 15.84 9.33 -4.09
C GLU A 136 14.48 8.80 -4.56
N LYS A 137 13.56 9.66 -5.05
CA LYS A 137 12.30 9.25 -5.65
C LYS A 137 12.50 8.38 -6.88
N VAL A 138 13.47 8.76 -7.75
CA VAL A 138 13.82 7.95 -8.94
C VAL A 138 14.40 6.61 -8.51
N ALA A 139 15.30 6.59 -7.52
CA ALA A 139 15.89 5.35 -7.00
C ALA A 139 14.80 4.44 -6.37
N ALA A 140 13.89 5.00 -5.56
CA ALA A 140 12.76 4.28 -4.99
C ALA A 140 11.87 3.67 -6.08
N CYS A 141 11.54 4.42 -7.13
CA CYS A 141 10.75 3.93 -8.24
C CYS A 141 11.41 2.73 -8.93
N ARG A 142 12.74 2.81 -9.19
CA ARG A 142 13.50 1.69 -9.78
C ARG A 142 13.47 0.44 -8.90
N VAL A 143 13.69 0.61 -7.60
CA VAL A 143 13.69 -0.49 -6.64
C VAL A 143 12.32 -1.14 -6.57
N VAL A 144 11.24 -0.37 -6.49
CA VAL A 144 9.86 -0.91 -6.51
C VAL A 144 9.61 -1.67 -7.81
N SER A 145 10.02 -1.14 -8.97
CA SER A 145 9.87 -1.82 -10.27
C SER A 145 10.60 -3.16 -10.33
N MET A 146 11.78 -3.26 -9.70
CA MET A 146 12.61 -4.48 -9.68
C MET A 146 12.16 -5.50 -8.63
N SER A 147 11.30 -5.10 -7.69
CA SER A 147 10.93 -5.91 -6.53
C SER A 147 9.82 -6.94 -6.83
N GLY A 148 9.07 -6.73 -7.91
CA GLY A 148 7.85 -7.51 -8.22
C GLY A 148 6.61 -7.01 -7.47
N ALA A 149 6.68 -5.88 -6.76
CA ALA A 149 5.51 -5.22 -6.18
C ALA A 149 4.54 -4.76 -7.29
N ASP A 150 3.26 -4.68 -6.96
CA ASP A 150 2.22 -4.36 -7.95
C ASP A 150 2.01 -2.86 -8.12
N PHE A 151 2.26 -2.06 -7.07
CA PHE A 151 2.08 -0.62 -7.08
C PHE A 151 3.17 0.10 -6.28
N ILE A 152 3.52 1.30 -6.72
CA ILE A 152 4.15 2.33 -5.89
C ILE A 152 3.08 3.27 -5.34
N LYS A 153 3.22 3.67 -4.07
CA LYS A 153 2.30 4.58 -3.38
C LYS A 153 3.09 5.75 -2.80
N THR A 154 2.59 6.95 -2.95
CA THR A 154 3.35 8.17 -2.60
C THR A 154 3.50 8.37 -1.11
N SER A 155 2.46 8.13 -0.32
CA SER A 155 2.35 8.69 1.04
C SER A 155 1.57 7.81 2.00
N THR A 156 1.97 7.87 3.28
CA THR A 156 1.20 7.26 4.38
C THR A 156 -0.04 8.08 4.76
N GLY A 157 0.00 9.39 4.56
CA GLY A 157 -0.98 10.34 5.10
C GLY A 157 -0.69 10.77 6.56
N PHE A 158 0.42 10.31 7.16
CA PHE A 158 0.83 10.61 8.53
C PHE A 158 2.14 11.39 8.61
N SER A 159 2.63 11.90 7.48
CA SER A 159 3.84 12.72 7.39
C SER A 159 3.50 14.18 7.04
N THR A 160 4.53 14.97 6.73
CA THR A 160 4.42 16.43 6.50
C THR A 160 3.79 16.80 5.16
N GLY A 161 3.66 15.83 4.22
CA GLY A 161 3.09 16.07 2.89
C GLY A 161 2.36 14.85 2.35
N GLY A 162 1.55 15.07 1.31
CA GLY A 162 0.80 14.04 0.59
C GLY A 162 1.28 13.91 -0.86
N ALA A 163 0.45 13.28 -1.69
CA ALA A 163 0.72 13.12 -3.12
C ALA A 163 0.72 14.49 -3.83
N THR A 164 1.69 14.70 -4.72
CA THR A 164 1.70 15.84 -5.64
C THR A 164 1.52 15.36 -7.08
N VAL A 165 1.09 16.26 -7.95
CA VAL A 165 0.97 15.96 -9.40
C VAL A 165 2.32 15.62 -10.00
N GLU A 166 3.38 16.29 -9.52
CA GLU A 166 4.76 16.10 -9.93
C GLU A 166 5.26 14.70 -9.56
N ASP A 167 4.99 14.24 -8.34
CA ASP A 167 5.37 12.90 -7.88
C ASP A 167 4.65 11.81 -8.69
N VAL A 168 3.35 11.99 -8.93
CA VAL A 168 2.56 11.03 -9.74
C VAL A 168 3.09 10.96 -11.17
N LYS A 169 3.42 12.09 -11.79
CA LYS A 169 4.03 12.12 -13.13
C LYS A 169 5.39 11.43 -13.14
N LEU A 170 6.27 11.76 -12.18
CA LEU A 170 7.58 11.14 -12.06
C LEU A 170 7.48 9.61 -11.96
N PHE A 171 6.63 9.13 -11.05
CA PHE A 171 6.47 7.68 -10.86
C PHE A 171 5.85 7.00 -12.08
N LYS A 172 4.89 7.63 -12.73
CA LYS A 172 4.33 7.13 -14.00
C LYS A 172 5.43 6.99 -15.06
N ASP A 173 6.24 8.02 -15.26
CA ASP A 173 7.30 8.00 -16.27
C ASP A 173 8.37 6.94 -15.94
N CYS A 174 8.74 6.79 -14.69
CA CYS A 174 9.67 5.75 -14.25
C CYS A 174 9.12 4.32 -14.43
N LEU A 175 7.82 4.11 -14.22
CA LEU A 175 7.17 2.78 -14.30
C LEU A 175 6.81 2.37 -15.72
N LEU A 176 6.63 3.30 -16.66
CA LEU A 176 6.29 3.00 -18.06
C LEU A 176 7.30 2.08 -18.75
N TYR A 177 8.52 1.98 -18.23
CA TYR A 177 9.55 1.06 -18.72
C TYR A 177 9.43 -0.36 -18.16
N THR A 178 8.51 -0.65 -17.22
CA THR A 178 8.56 -1.91 -16.47
C THR A 178 7.28 -2.73 -16.42
N SER A 179 6.09 -2.20 -16.55
CA SER A 179 4.83 -2.98 -16.73
C SER A 179 3.57 -2.11 -16.51
N PRO A 180 2.46 -2.35 -17.22
CA PRO A 180 1.19 -1.73 -16.87
C PRO A 180 0.72 -2.24 -15.51
N SER A 181 0.13 -1.33 -14.69
CA SER A 181 -0.51 -1.68 -13.42
C SER A 181 -1.52 -2.83 -13.62
N PRO A 182 -1.63 -3.79 -12.68
CA PRO A 182 -2.66 -4.82 -12.73
C PRO A 182 -4.09 -4.28 -12.89
N ARG A 183 -4.36 -3.06 -12.40
CA ARG A 183 -5.66 -2.39 -12.56
C ARG A 183 -5.85 -1.70 -13.92
N ASP A 184 -4.79 -1.53 -14.70
CA ASP A 184 -4.84 -0.91 -16.03
C ASP A 184 -4.98 -1.96 -17.17
N ARG A 185 -5.07 -3.24 -16.82
CA ARG A 185 -5.18 -4.37 -17.76
C ARG A 185 -6.61 -4.77 -18.12
N THR A 186 -7.60 -3.97 -17.76
CA THR A 186 -9.01 -4.19 -18.11
C THR A 186 -9.48 -3.29 -19.19
#